data_ce3122bce2789584f8be66720ee548f1
#
_entry.id   ce3122bce2789584f8be66720ee548f1
#
_cell.length_a   1.000
_cell.length_b   1.000
_cell.length_c   1.000
_cell.angle_alpha   90.00
_cell.angle_beta   90.00
_cell.angle_gamma   90.00
#
_symmetry.space_group_name_H-M   'P 1'
#
loop_
_entity.id
_entity.type
_entity.pdbx_description
1 polymer ?
#
loop_
_entity_poly.entity_id
_entity_poly.type
_entity_poly.pdbx_seq_one_letter_code
_entity_poly.pdbx_strand_id
1 'polypeptide(L)'
;MNPAKSTSTNGPIGSMATASGAGYHSNSRDPDCESLDGEQALAIIRRNLKSSAMDTEGTHFDGSYPHVFVVFGASGDLAKKKIYPTLWWLFRDNLVPSDTKFIGYARSKLSVAELKEKCRQYMKVKEDQVEKFEEFWSLNFYVAGSYDARRDFELLNQEISKFEVGRAANRLFYLALPPSVFESVTVHIRNTCMGEKGWNRIIVEKPFGRDAHSSNVLSAHLAKLFNEEQLYRIDHYLGKEMVQNLMTIRFGNQIFSPTWNRAHVASVLITFKEPFGTQGRGGYFDDFGIIRDVMQNHLLQILSLVAMEKPATCHPDDIRNEKVKVLKSIKELSIDDVVLGQYVGNPAGPDEDSRMGYLDDPTVPKGSVTPTYALAVLKINNERWDGVPFILRCGKALNERKAEVRIQYHDVPGDIFDGKPKRNELVIRVQPGEALYVKMMTKSPGITFDMEETELDLTYGHRYKDVALPDAYERLILDVFCGSQMHFVRSDELSEAWRIFTPLLHYIERERPEPIKYIYGSRGPKEADRKCDENNFKYYGSYKWHQKH
;
A
#
# COMPACT_ATOMS: atom_id res chain seq x y z
N MET A 1 -2.58 -67.26 29.57
CA MET A 1 -2.31 -67.36 31.02
C MET A 1 -2.77 -66.09 31.67
N ASN A 2 -3.90 -66.15 32.33
CA ASN A 2 -4.46 -65.23 33.32
C ASN A 2 -3.74 -65.41 34.66
N PRO A 3 -4.02 -64.66 35.76
CA PRO A 3 -4.87 -63.49 36.02
C PRO A 3 -4.38 -62.58 37.19
N ALA A 4 -5.27 -61.62 37.48
CA ALA A 4 -5.73 -61.14 38.80
C ALA A 4 -5.04 -59.87 39.38
N LYS A 5 -5.63 -59.00 40.17
CA LYS A 5 -6.96 -58.75 40.80
C LYS A 5 -6.97 -57.26 41.24
N SER A 6 -8.00 -56.48 40.99
CA SER A 6 -9.03 -55.90 41.85
C SER A 6 -8.63 -55.40 43.24
N THR A 7 -8.96 -54.20 43.60
CA THR A 7 -9.76 -53.88 44.80
C THR A 7 -10.40 -52.49 44.69
N SER A 8 -11.69 -52.45 44.93
CA SER A 8 -12.61 -51.33 45.12
C SER A 8 -12.59 -50.83 46.57
N THR A 9 -12.88 -49.56 46.81
CA THR A 9 -13.61 -49.14 48.03
C THR A 9 -14.53 -47.94 47.75
N ASN A 10 -15.75 -48.11 48.19
CA ASN A 10 -16.90 -47.22 48.12
C ASN A 10 -16.92 -46.12 49.20
N GLY A 11 -17.54 -45.00 48.87
CA GLY A 11 -18.57 -44.24 49.51
C GLY A 11 -18.18 -43.12 50.51
N PRO A 12 -19.07 -42.22 50.94
CA PRO A 12 -20.51 -42.14 50.66
C PRO A 12 -21.03 -40.72 50.22
N ILE A 13 -22.29 -40.74 49.87
CA ILE A 13 -23.21 -39.68 49.48
C ILE A 13 -23.52 -38.71 50.66
N GLY A 14 -23.51 -37.41 50.39
CA GLY A 14 -23.96 -36.38 51.33
C GLY A 14 -24.75 -35.28 50.62
N SER A 15 -25.95 -35.11 51.06
CA SER A 15 -27.18 -34.40 50.70
C SER A 15 -27.13 -32.94 50.22
N MET A 16 -28.19 -32.63 49.45
CA MET A 16 -28.70 -31.31 49.03
C MET A 16 -28.79 -30.28 50.17
N ALA A 17 -28.51 -29.03 49.80
CA ALA A 17 -29.15 -27.84 50.37
C ALA A 17 -29.32 -26.77 49.27
N THR A 18 -30.58 -26.36 49.13
CA THR A 18 -31.06 -25.24 48.31
C THR A 18 -30.67 -23.92 48.95
N ALA A 19 -30.18 -22.96 48.17
CA ALA A 19 -30.15 -21.55 48.54
C ALA A 19 -30.33 -20.68 47.29
N SER A 20 -31.27 -19.82 47.48
CA SER A 20 -31.88 -18.79 46.63
C SER A 20 -30.94 -17.72 46.10
N GLY A 21 -31.38 -17.15 44.98
CA GLY A 21 -30.92 -16.04 44.19
C GLY A 21 -30.12 -14.91 44.84
N ALA A 22 -29.11 -14.48 44.13
CA ALA A 22 -28.53 -13.15 44.25
C ALA A 22 -28.02 -12.71 42.86
N GLY A 23 -28.36 -11.47 42.53
CA GLY A 23 -28.18 -10.90 41.21
C GLY A 23 -26.72 -10.82 40.77
N TYR A 24 -26.50 -11.10 39.50
CA TYR A 24 -25.25 -10.83 38.82
C TYR A 24 -25.12 -9.33 38.55
N HIS A 25 -24.36 -8.63 39.36
CA HIS A 25 -23.73 -7.39 38.98
C HIS A 25 -22.44 -7.75 38.19
N SER A 26 -22.50 -7.58 36.87
CA SER A 26 -21.34 -7.62 36.00
C SER A 26 -20.51 -6.37 36.21
N ASN A 27 -19.39 -6.49 36.90
CA ASN A 27 -18.26 -5.57 36.81
C ASN A 27 -16.98 -6.37 37.08
N SER A 28 -16.51 -7.05 36.04
CA SER A 28 -15.11 -7.45 35.94
C SER A 28 -14.58 -6.95 34.61
N ARG A 29 -13.99 -5.75 34.65
CA ARG A 29 -13.05 -5.33 33.63
C ARG A 29 -11.87 -6.28 33.75
N ASP A 30 -11.57 -6.98 32.65
CA ASP A 30 -10.37 -7.76 32.49
C ASP A 30 -9.17 -6.79 32.57
N PRO A 31 -8.24 -6.92 33.52
CA PRO A 31 -7.14 -5.95 33.70
C PRO A 31 -6.08 -6.00 32.61
N ASP A 32 -6.10 -6.99 31.71
CA ASP A 32 -5.03 -7.24 30.76
C ASP A 32 -5.27 -6.63 29.35
N CYS A 33 -6.28 -5.79 29.18
CA CYS A 33 -6.52 -5.08 27.92
C CYS A 33 -6.43 -3.56 28.10
N GLU A 34 -5.31 -3.07 28.66
CA GLU A 34 -4.98 -1.64 28.61
C GLU A 34 -4.69 -1.24 27.17
N SER A 35 -5.50 -0.32 26.65
CA SER A 35 -5.19 0.36 25.40
C SER A 35 -3.86 1.11 25.59
N LEU A 36 -2.86 0.79 24.77
CA LEU A 36 -1.60 1.51 24.74
C LEU A 36 -1.90 2.99 24.44
N ASP A 37 -1.45 3.91 25.30
CA ASP A 37 -1.53 5.33 24.99
C ASP A 37 -0.58 5.67 23.81
N GLY A 38 -0.78 6.85 23.21
CA GLY A 38 -0.02 7.26 22.03
C GLY A 38 1.50 7.35 22.29
N GLU A 39 1.94 7.65 23.53
CA GLU A 39 3.35 7.66 23.91
C GLU A 39 3.93 6.26 24.05
N GLN A 40 3.16 5.31 24.58
CA GLN A 40 3.56 3.91 24.69
C GLN A 40 3.68 3.27 23.30
N ALA A 41 2.75 3.57 22.39
CA ALA A 41 2.82 3.13 21.00
C ALA A 41 4.05 3.71 20.28
N LEU A 42 4.36 4.99 20.46
CA LEU A 42 5.58 5.64 19.95
C LEU A 42 6.85 5.06 20.59
N ALA A 43 6.82 4.75 21.88
CA ALA A 43 7.95 4.12 22.57
C ALA A 43 8.20 2.69 22.05
N ILE A 44 7.13 1.93 21.73
CA ILE A 44 7.21 0.61 21.10
C ILE A 44 7.75 0.74 19.68
N ILE A 45 7.26 1.70 18.90
CA ILE A 45 7.77 1.97 17.54
C ILE A 45 9.26 2.32 17.60
N ARG A 46 9.66 3.22 18.49
CA ARG A 46 11.07 3.59 18.69
C ARG A 46 11.93 2.41 19.15
N ARG A 47 11.41 1.56 20.05
CA ARG A 47 12.10 0.36 20.51
C ARG A 47 12.21 -0.68 19.40
N ASN A 48 11.17 -0.89 18.63
CA ASN A 48 11.15 -1.83 17.51
C ASN A 48 12.03 -1.35 16.35
N LEU A 49 12.04 -0.06 16.07
CA LEU A 49 12.99 0.54 15.13
C LEU A 49 14.44 0.36 15.59
N LYS A 50 14.72 0.55 16.89
CA LYS A 50 16.02 0.26 17.46
C LYS A 50 16.38 -1.22 17.43
N SER A 51 15.43 -2.13 17.64
CA SER A 51 15.67 -3.58 17.59
C SER A 51 15.79 -4.10 16.16
N SER A 52 14.96 -3.61 15.23
CA SER A 52 15.09 -3.93 13.79
C SER A 52 16.39 -3.40 13.19
N ALA A 53 16.88 -2.27 13.71
CA ALA A 53 18.19 -1.73 13.38
C ALA A 53 19.36 -2.54 14.01
N MET A 54 19.09 -3.33 15.05
CA MET A 54 20.11 -4.19 15.67
C MET A 54 20.27 -5.54 14.96
N ASP A 55 19.23 -6.04 14.30
CA ASP A 55 19.22 -7.35 13.64
C ASP A 55 19.69 -7.33 12.18
N THR A 56 19.82 -6.15 11.57
CA THR A 56 20.41 -5.97 10.25
C THR A 56 21.78 -5.31 10.38
N GLU A 57 22.83 -6.01 10.03
CA GLU A 57 24.21 -5.49 10.03
C GLU A 57 24.26 -4.06 9.45
N GLY A 58 24.47 -3.06 10.29
CA GLY A 58 24.89 -1.71 9.91
C GLY A 58 23.79 -0.65 9.74
N THR A 59 22.55 -0.85 10.18
CA THR A 59 21.46 0.14 10.04
C THR A 59 21.06 0.85 11.33
N HIS A 60 22.01 1.24 12.14
CA HIS A 60 21.78 2.34 13.06
C HIS A 60 21.59 3.64 12.26
N PHE A 61 20.71 4.55 12.73
CA PHE A 61 20.95 5.96 12.42
C PHE A 61 22.39 6.23 12.78
N ASP A 62 23.27 6.21 11.77
CA ASP A 62 24.68 6.41 12.03
C ASP A 62 24.88 7.87 12.48
N GLY A 63 24.78 8.09 13.78
CA GLY A 63 25.01 9.40 14.40
C GLY A 63 26.46 9.91 14.23
N SER A 64 27.31 9.10 13.59
CA SER A 64 28.68 9.49 13.24
C SER A 64 28.74 10.56 12.16
N TYR A 65 27.66 10.68 11.34
CA TYR A 65 27.60 11.63 10.23
C TYR A 65 26.30 12.42 10.24
N PRO A 66 26.34 13.73 9.92
CA PRO A 66 25.14 14.53 9.77
C PRO A 66 24.29 14.03 8.58
N HIS A 67 22.98 14.23 8.65
CA HIS A 67 22.03 13.82 7.63
C HIS A 67 21.58 15.02 6.78
N VAL A 68 21.64 14.87 5.46
CA VAL A 68 21.13 15.88 4.52
C VAL A 68 20.08 15.23 3.59
N PHE A 69 18.87 15.76 3.64
CA PHE A 69 17.74 15.34 2.83
C PHE A 69 17.44 16.37 1.75
N VAL A 70 17.64 16.02 0.49
CA VAL A 70 17.42 16.92 -0.65
C VAL A 70 16.12 16.54 -1.36
N VAL A 71 15.19 17.50 -1.48
CA VAL A 71 13.92 17.34 -2.20
C VAL A 71 14.02 18.00 -3.57
N PHE A 72 14.20 17.22 -4.63
CA PHE A 72 14.10 17.70 -6.00
C PHE A 72 12.64 17.89 -6.38
N GLY A 73 12.32 19.02 -7.05
CA GLY A 73 10.92 19.38 -7.32
C GLY A 73 10.20 19.99 -6.12
N ALA A 74 10.95 20.63 -5.21
CA ALA A 74 10.46 21.16 -3.94
C ALA A 74 9.28 22.14 -4.07
N SER A 75 9.14 22.84 -5.19
CA SER A 75 8.02 23.74 -5.48
C SER A 75 6.78 23.04 -6.08
N GLY A 76 6.85 21.73 -6.34
CA GLY A 76 5.80 20.93 -6.95
C GLY A 76 4.70 20.53 -5.97
N ASP A 77 3.59 20.02 -6.51
CA ASP A 77 2.42 19.62 -5.70
C ASP A 77 2.71 18.44 -4.79
N LEU A 78 3.43 17.42 -5.27
CA LEU A 78 3.79 16.27 -4.45
C LEU A 78 4.63 16.70 -3.24
N ALA A 79 5.65 17.53 -3.45
CA ALA A 79 6.50 18.03 -2.39
C ALA A 79 5.68 18.79 -1.33
N LYS A 80 4.84 19.75 -1.74
CA LYS A 80 4.03 20.57 -0.83
C LYS A 80 2.96 19.78 -0.09
N LYS A 81 2.26 18.88 -0.79
CA LYS A 81 1.06 18.19 -0.24
C LYS A 81 1.40 16.91 0.50
N LYS A 82 2.58 16.33 0.24
CA LYS A 82 2.97 15.02 0.79
C LYS A 82 4.35 15.03 1.43
N ILE A 83 5.41 15.41 0.72
CA ILE A 83 6.77 15.18 1.23
C ILE A 83 7.10 16.08 2.42
N TYR A 84 6.93 17.41 2.31
CA TYR A 84 7.18 18.30 3.45
C TYR A 84 6.28 18.02 4.65
N PRO A 85 4.96 17.74 4.51
CA PRO A 85 4.13 17.28 5.61
C PRO A 85 4.67 16.00 6.27
N THR A 86 5.10 15.01 5.47
CA THR A 86 5.68 13.76 5.99
C THR A 86 6.97 14.02 6.76
N LEU A 87 7.88 14.84 6.23
CA LEU A 87 9.13 15.19 6.92
C LEU A 87 8.85 15.93 8.24
N TRP A 88 7.86 16.81 8.25
CA TRP A 88 7.40 17.46 9.48
C TRP A 88 6.88 16.46 10.51
N TRP A 89 6.04 15.52 10.13
CA TRP A 89 5.49 14.53 11.06
C TRP A 89 6.58 13.62 11.61
N LEU A 90 7.52 13.16 10.78
CA LEU A 90 8.67 12.38 11.23
C LEU A 90 9.57 13.15 12.19
N PHE A 91 9.82 14.44 11.92
CA PHE A 91 10.60 15.32 12.80
C PHE A 91 9.85 15.59 14.11
N ARG A 92 8.56 15.92 14.04
CA ARG A 92 7.69 16.15 15.20
C ARG A 92 7.76 14.98 16.18
N ASP A 93 7.69 13.77 15.67
CA ASP A 93 7.64 12.54 16.46
C ASP A 93 9.02 11.98 16.81
N ASN A 94 10.10 12.75 16.52
CA ASN A 94 11.50 12.37 16.74
C ASN A 94 11.87 11.01 16.09
N LEU A 95 11.34 10.74 14.90
CA LEU A 95 11.57 9.53 14.11
C LEU A 95 12.69 9.69 13.07
N VAL A 96 13.26 10.88 12.95
CA VAL A 96 14.47 11.16 12.14
C VAL A 96 15.52 11.83 13.04
N PRO A 97 16.82 11.78 12.67
CA PRO A 97 17.85 12.48 13.42
C PRO A 97 17.53 13.98 13.54
N SER A 98 17.62 14.53 14.75
CA SER A 98 17.18 15.89 15.06
C SER A 98 17.99 16.98 14.34
N ASP A 99 19.22 16.66 13.92
CA ASP A 99 20.14 17.55 13.21
C ASP A 99 19.99 17.48 11.68
N THR A 100 19.05 16.66 11.16
CA THR A 100 18.83 16.50 9.71
C THR A 100 18.56 17.84 9.04
N LYS A 101 19.32 18.16 7.98
CA LYS A 101 19.09 19.34 7.15
C LYS A 101 18.25 18.98 5.93
N PHE A 102 17.25 19.80 5.64
CA PHE A 102 16.33 19.61 4.53
C PHE A 102 16.61 20.68 3.47
N ILE A 103 16.96 20.29 2.26
CA ILE A 103 17.27 21.22 1.16
C ILE A 103 16.23 21.02 0.05
N GLY A 104 15.41 22.04 -0.20
CA GLY A 104 14.55 22.08 -1.36
C GLY A 104 15.32 22.54 -2.60
N TYR A 105 15.20 21.79 -3.72
CA TYR A 105 15.77 22.17 -5.00
C TYR A 105 14.70 22.19 -6.09
N ALA A 106 14.57 23.32 -6.79
CA ALA A 106 13.66 23.44 -7.95
C ALA A 106 14.04 24.63 -8.84
N ARG A 107 13.46 24.67 -10.05
CA ARG A 107 13.66 25.78 -11.00
C ARG A 107 13.08 27.11 -10.51
N SER A 108 12.00 27.06 -9.74
CA SER A 108 11.33 28.26 -9.21
C SER A 108 12.20 28.94 -8.16
N LYS A 109 12.34 30.24 -8.24
CA LYS A 109 13.00 31.04 -7.20
C LYS A 109 12.01 31.27 -6.05
N LEU A 110 12.22 30.58 -4.93
CA LEU A 110 11.44 30.72 -3.70
C LEU A 110 12.37 30.93 -2.52
N SER A 111 11.88 31.68 -1.54
CA SER A 111 12.46 31.71 -0.19
C SER A 111 11.93 30.54 0.64
N VAL A 112 12.63 30.17 1.71
CA VAL A 112 12.16 29.17 2.68
C VAL A 112 10.83 29.61 3.31
N ALA A 113 10.64 30.90 3.56
CA ALA A 113 9.40 31.45 4.11
C ALA A 113 8.19 31.23 3.16
N GLU A 114 8.37 31.47 1.87
CA GLU A 114 7.32 31.22 0.87
C GLU A 114 7.01 29.74 0.72
N LEU A 115 8.04 28.86 0.79
CA LEU A 115 7.86 27.41 0.77
C LEU A 115 7.08 26.93 2.00
N LYS A 116 7.45 27.44 3.20
CA LYS A 116 6.75 27.18 4.45
C LYS A 116 5.27 27.52 4.36
N GLU A 117 4.94 28.71 3.88
CA GLU A 117 3.56 29.16 3.77
C GLU A 117 2.75 28.27 2.80
N LYS A 118 3.33 27.89 1.66
CA LYS A 118 2.70 26.97 0.69
C LYS A 118 2.47 25.56 1.24
N CYS A 119 3.28 25.09 2.20
CA CYS A 119 3.14 23.77 2.80
C CYS A 119 2.23 23.76 4.04
N ARG A 120 2.12 24.89 4.76
CA ARG A 120 1.49 25.01 6.09
C ARG A 120 0.10 24.39 6.17
N GLN A 121 -0.76 24.65 5.17
CA GLN A 121 -2.13 24.12 5.15
C GLN A 121 -2.22 22.59 5.13
N TYR A 122 -1.17 21.89 4.70
CA TYR A 122 -1.12 20.42 4.61
C TYR A 122 -0.45 19.78 5.83
N MET A 123 0.23 20.57 6.67
CA MET A 123 1.04 20.06 7.80
C MET A 123 0.24 19.85 9.08
N LYS A 124 -1.00 20.39 9.17
CA LYS A 124 -1.92 20.21 10.31
C LYS A 124 -1.25 20.46 11.67
N VAL A 125 -0.58 21.60 11.80
CA VAL A 125 0.15 21.98 13.02
C VAL A 125 -0.84 22.36 14.12
N LYS A 126 -0.72 21.74 15.30
CA LYS A 126 -1.50 22.08 16.50
C LYS A 126 -0.84 23.25 17.25
N GLU A 127 -1.60 23.91 18.15
CA GLU A 127 -1.10 25.05 18.92
C GLU A 127 0.11 24.69 19.79
N ASP A 128 0.11 23.51 20.40
CA ASP A 128 1.20 22.97 21.21
C ASP A 128 2.44 22.57 20.42
N GLN A 129 2.40 22.59 19.11
CA GLN A 129 3.48 22.17 18.20
C GLN A 129 4.16 23.34 17.48
N VAL A 130 3.73 24.57 17.73
CA VAL A 130 4.22 25.75 16.99
C VAL A 130 5.73 25.95 17.14
N GLU A 131 6.27 25.83 18.36
CA GLU A 131 7.69 25.99 18.63
C GLU A 131 8.52 24.93 17.86
N LYS A 132 8.11 23.67 17.94
CA LYS A 132 8.77 22.57 17.21
C LYS A 132 8.64 22.70 15.69
N PHE A 133 7.54 23.30 15.22
CA PHE A 133 7.35 23.60 13.82
C PHE A 133 8.30 24.69 13.31
N GLU A 134 8.57 25.72 14.12
CA GLU A 134 9.58 26.73 13.81
C GLU A 134 10.99 26.12 13.83
N GLU A 135 11.29 25.25 14.79
CA GLU A 135 12.53 24.49 14.83
C GLU A 135 12.73 23.66 13.55
N PHE A 136 11.71 22.89 13.12
CA PHE A 136 11.76 22.15 11.85
C PHE A 136 12.11 23.05 10.67
N TRP A 137 11.43 24.21 10.55
CA TRP A 137 11.70 25.12 9.44
C TRP A 137 13.06 25.82 9.52
N SER A 138 13.64 25.96 10.69
CA SER A 138 15.01 26.47 10.85
C SER A 138 16.07 25.52 10.26
N LEU A 139 15.73 24.23 10.08
CA LEU A 139 16.57 23.21 9.47
C LEU A 139 16.36 23.10 7.95
N ASN A 140 15.47 23.91 7.37
CA ASN A 140 15.15 23.90 5.96
C ASN A 140 15.89 25.00 5.19
N PHE A 141 16.37 24.63 3.99
CA PHE A 141 17.11 25.50 3.05
C PHE A 141 16.50 25.35 1.66
N TYR A 142 16.79 26.29 0.77
CA TYR A 142 16.27 26.25 -0.60
C TYR A 142 17.32 26.71 -1.59
N VAL A 143 17.52 25.95 -2.65
CA VAL A 143 18.42 26.26 -3.77
C VAL A 143 17.59 26.27 -5.05
N ALA A 144 17.59 27.39 -5.76
CA ALA A 144 16.97 27.50 -7.08
C ALA A 144 17.98 27.15 -8.17
N GLY A 145 17.62 26.22 -9.06
CA GLY A 145 18.51 25.80 -10.16
C GLY A 145 17.81 25.02 -11.26
N SER A 146 18.43 24.94 -12.43
CA SER A 146 18.01 24.12 -13.55
C SER A 146 18.29 22.63 -13.29
N TYR A 147 17.48 21.76 -13.88
CA TYR A 147 17.72 20.31 -13.84
C TYR A 147 18.77 19.81 -14.83
N ASP A 148 19.19 20.68 -15.78
CA ASP A 148 20.09 20.33 -16.86
C ASP A 148 21.46 21.03 -16.78
N ALA A 149 21.65 21.93 -15.80
CA ALA A 149 22.85 22.73 -15.69
C ALA A 149 23.77 22.21 -14.58
N ARG A 150 24.92 21.62 -14.92
CA ARG A 150 25.92 21.13 -13.96
C ARG A 150 26.30 22.17 -12.91
N ARG A 151 26.46 23.44 -13.31
CA ARG A 151 26.81 24.53 -12.39
C ARG A 151 25.81 24.67 -11.24
N ASP A 152 24.52 24.47 -11.49
CA ASP A 152 23.48 24.60 -10.48
C ASP A 152 23.52 23.45 -9.48
N PHE A 153 23.94 22.24 -9.91
CA PHE A 153 24.23 21.12 -9.02
C PHE A 153 25.54 21.32 -8.23
N GLU A 154 26.51 22.02 -8.78
CA GLU A 154 27.70 22.43 -8.04
C GLU A 154 27.34 23.42 -6.91
N LEU A 155 26.42 24.37 -7.17
CA LEU A 155 25.87 25.26 -6.13
C LEU A 155 25.06 24.48 -5.08
N LEU A 156 24.24 23.50 -5.50
CA LEU A 156 23.56 22.62 -4.56
C LEU A 156 24.55 21.84 -3.70
N ASN A 157 25.59 21.27 -4.28
CA ASN A 157 26.62 20.56 -3.51
C ASN A 157 27.40 21.47 -2.56
N GLN A 158 27.66 22.72 -2.94
CA GLN A 158 28.25 23.72 -2.04
C GLN A 158 27.33 23.99 -0.82
N GLU A 159 26.01 24.04 -1.03
CA GLU A 159 25.06 24.19 0.08
C GLU A 159 25.07 22.96 0.98
N ILE A 160 25.02 21.75 0.42
CA ILE A 160 25.14 20.49 1.17
C ILE A 160 26.42 20.46 2.01
N SER A 161 27.55 20.86 1.41
CA SER A 161 28.87 20.81 2.05
C SER A 161 29.02 21.73 3.27
N LYS A 162 28.12 22.71 3.45
CA LYS A 162 28.10 23.54 4.66
C LYS A 162 27.71 22.76 5.94
N PHE A 163 27.01 21.65 5.76
CA PHE A 163 26.49 20.83 6.86
C PHE A 163 27.31 19.56 7.10
N GLU A 164 28.39 19.38 6.36
CA GLU A 164 29.25 18.22 6.43
C GLU A 164 30.48 18.44 7.33
N VAL A 165 30.95 17.37 7.90
CA VAL A 165 32.21 17.35 8.64
C VAL A 165 33.26 16.61 7.80
N GLY A 166 34.16 17.33 7.16
CA GLY A 166 35.26 16.75 6.35
C GLY A 166 34.74 15.90 5.16
N ARG A 167 33.70 16.35 4.45
CA ARG A 167 33.01 15.68 3.35
C ARG A 167 32.33 14.37 3.74
N ALA A 168 31.98 14.22 5.00
CA ALA A 168 31.25 13.06 5.51
C ALA A 168 29.84 13.47 5.89
N ALA A 169 28.84 12.94 5.18
CA ALA A 169 27.41 13.06 5.47
C ALA A 169 26.64 11.90 4.89
N ASN A 170 25.51 11.57 5.54
CA ASN A 170 24.49 10.69 5.02
C ASN A 170 23.56 11.51 4.11
N ARG A 171 23.59 11.25 2.81
CA ARG A 171 22.85 12.04 1.82
C ARG A 171 21.67 11.27 1.26
N LEU A 172 20.48 11.86 1.33
CA LEU A 172 19.25 11.32 0.78
C LEU A 172 18.69 12.28 -0.28
N PHE A 173 18.43 11.75 -1.47
CA PHE A 173 17.91 12.52 -2.60
C PHE A 173 16.52 12.02 -2.97
N TYR A 174 15.51 12.86 -2.82
CA TYR A 174 14.12 12.55 -3.16
C TYR A 174 13.75 13.17 -4.51
N LEU A 175 13.41 12.35 -5.49
CA LEU A 175 13.05 12.80 -6.84
C LEU A 175 11.54 12.98 -6.98
N ALA A 176 10.99 14.11 -6.47
CA ALA A 176 9.60 14.50 -6.68
C ALA A 176 9.41 15.22 -8.03
N LEU A 177 9.83 14.57 -9.10
CA LEU A 177 10.01 15.12 -10.45
C LEU A 177 9.21 14.33 -11.49
N PRO A 178 8.85 14.94 -12.64
CA PRO A 178 8.37 14.18 -13.79
C PRO A 178 9.50 13.32 -14.41
N PRO A 179 9.16 12.15 -14.98
CA PRO A 179 10.16 11.22 -15.56
C PRO A 179 11.07 11.83 -16.61
N SER A 180 10.59 12.83 -17.35
CA SER A 180 11.32 13.50 -18.42
C SER A 180 12.65 14.16 -17.99
N VAL A 181 12.81 14.42 -16.69
CA VAL A 181 14.03 15.03 -16.15
C VAL A 181 14.86 14.06 -15.29
N PHE A 182 14.42 12.80 -15.11
CA PHE A 182 15.14 11.84 -14.26
C PHE A 182 16.58 11.60 -14.74
N GLU A 183 16.78 11.39 -16.04
CA GLU A 183 18.11 11.09 -16.60
C GLU A 183 19.10 12.21 -16.30
N SER A 184 18.75 13.45 -16.63
CA SER A 184 19.62 14.59 -16.40
C SER A 184 19.94 14.79 -14.92
N VAL A 185 18.91 14.78 -14.05
CA VAL A 185 19.07 14.98 -12.61
C VAL A 185 19.94 13.89 -11.99
N THR A 186 19.72 12.62 -12.34
CA THR A 186 20.48 11.50 -11.75
C THR A 186 21.95 11.50 -12.17
N VAL A 187 22.25 11.88 -13.44
CA VAL A 187 23.64 12.08 -13.89
C VAL A 187 24.31 13.19 -13.08
N HIS A 188 23.63 14.32 -12.87
CA HIS A 188 24.20 15.42 -12.11
C HIS A 188 24.36 15.08 -10.62
N ILE A 189 23.39 14.39 -10.01
CA ILE A 189 23.53 13.88 -8.63
C ILE A 189 24.78 13.01 -8.53
N ARG A 190 24.93 12.02 -9.42
CA ARG A 190 26.07 11.10 -9.41
C ARG A 190 27.41 11.81 -9.53
N ASN A 191 27.50 12.76 -10.46
CA ASN A 191 28.77 13.41 -10.80
C ASN A 191 29.14 14.55 -9.85
N THR A 192 28.18 15.13 -9.12
CA THR A 192 28.40 16.38 -8.40
C THR A 192 27.99 16.30 -6.92
N CYS A 193 26.91 15.58 -6.60
CA CYS A 193 26.28 15.65 -5.27
C CYS A 193 26.45 14.41 -4.39
N MET A 194 27.16 13.38 -4.85
CA MET A 194 27.41 12.18 -4.01
C MET A 194 28.44 12.50 -2.93
N GLY A 195 28.16 12.08 -1.69
CA GLY A 195 29.09 12.16 -0.58
C GLY A 195 30.24 11.14 -0.73
N GLU A 196 31.43 11.50 -0.25
CA GLU A 196 32.60 10.62 -0.27
C GLU A 196 32.57 9.62 0.91
N LYS A 197 32.04 10.02 2.04
CA LYS A 197 31.87 9.20 3.25
C LYS A 197 30.42 9.30 3.73
N GLY A 198 29.95 8.24 4.34
CA GLY A 198 28.52 8.08 4.66
C GLY A 198 27.77 7.42 3.51
N TRP A 199 26.51 7.11 3.74
CA TRP A 199 25.66 6.49 2.71
C TRP A 199 25.00 7.55 1.81
N ASN A 200 24.73 7.14 0.56
CA ASN A 200 23.96 7.94 -0.38
C ASN A 200 22.75 7.12 -0.84
N ARG A 201 21.52 7.63 -0.68
CA ARG A 201 20.26 6.97 -1.01
C ARG A 201 19.40 7.84 -1.90
N ILE A 202 18.74 7.23 -2.87
CA ILE A 202 17.96 7.93 -3.88
C ILE A 202 16.56 7.35 -3.91
N ILE A 203 15.58 8.19 -3.61
CA ILE A 203 14.16 7.86 -3.68
C ILE A 203 13.64 8.28 -5.05
N VAL A 204 13.07 7.33 -5.77
CA VAL A 204 12.49 7.52 -7.10
C VAL A 204 11.00 7.29 -7.03
N GLU A 205 10.22 8.27 -7.50
CA GLU A 205 8.76 8.20 -7.60
C GLU A 205 8.29 7.54 -8.90
N LYS A 206 7.09 6.98 -8.85
CA LYS A 206 6.41 6.52 -10.08
C LYS A 206 6.08 7.72 -10.99
N PRO A 207 5.96 7.50 -12.32
CA PRO A 207 6.00 6.24 -13.05
C PRO A 207 7.43 5.77 -13.39
N PHE A 208 7.63 4.46 -13.38
CA PHE A 208 8.89 3.83 -13.78
C PHE A 208 8.78 3.29 -15.22
N GLY A 209 8.70 4.20 -16.18
CA GLY A 209 8.39 3.89 -17.58
C GLY A 209 6.87 3.84 -17.85
N ARG A 210 6.51 3.54 -19.11
CA ARG A 210 5.13 3.37 -19.58
C ARG A 210 4.88 1.98 -20.19
N ASP A 211 5.95 1.23 -20.41
CA ASP A 211 6.00 -0.15 -20.94
C ASP A 211 7.33 -0.82 -20.56
N ALA A 212 7.51 -2.08 -20.94
CA ALA A 212 8.72 -2.83 -20.65
C ALA A 212 9.98 -2.16 -21.25
N HIS A 213 9.89 -1.60 -22.46
CA HIS A 213 11.03 -0.97 -23.11
C HIS A 213 11.50 0.28 -22.35
N SER A 214 10.62 1.24 -22.15
CA SER A 214 10.95 2.50 -21.45
C SER A 214 11.37 2.28 -19.99
N SER A 215 10.77 1.29 -19.32
CA SER A 215 11.16 0.90 -17.97
C SER A 215 12.56 0.30 -17.92
N ASN A 216 12.89 -0.58 -18.87
CA ASN A 216 14.23 -1.17 -18.97
C ASN A 216 15.31 -0.13 -19.31
N VAL A 217 14.99 0.85 -20.17
CA VAL A 217 15.90 1.98 -20.46
C VAL A 217 16.20 2.78 -19.20
N LEU A 218 15.16 3.15 -18.44
CA LEU A 218 15.32 3.88 -17.17
C LEU A 218 16.09 3.06 -16.15
N SER A 219 15.77 1.79 -15.99
CA SER A 219 16.44 0.89 -15.05
C SER A 219 17.92 0.69 -15.40
N ALA A 220 18.25 0.51 -16.69
CA ALA A 220 19.62 0.40 -17.16
C ALA A 220 20.39 1.71 -16.98
N HIS A 221 19.75 2.87 -17.16
CA HIS A 221 20.34 4.16 -16.89
C HIS A 221 20.71 4.31 -15.40
N LEU A 222 19.77 4.03 -14.50
CA LEU A 222 19.99 4.13 -13.05
C LEU A 222 21.07 3.14 -12.57
N ALA A 223 21.08 1.91 -13.09
CA ALA A 223 22.07 0.89 -12.73
C ALA A 223 23.52 1.24 -13.13
N LYS A 224 23.72 2.10 -14.15
CA LYS A 224 25.04 2.64 -14.49
C LYS A 224 25.54 3.67 -13.48
N LEU A 225 24.65 4.31 -12.76
CA LEU A 225 24.96 5.43 -11.86
C LEU A 225 24.99 5.01 -10.39
N PHE A 226 24.14 4.06 -9.99
CA PHE A 226 23.90 3.69 -8.60
C PHE A 226 23.77 2.19 -8.44
N ASN A 227 24.20 1.66 -7.31
CA ASN A 227 23.92 0.29 -6.90
C ASN A 227 22.44 0.14 -6.50
N GLU A 228 21.89 -1.07 -6.59
CA GLU A 228 20.49 -1.32 -6.25
C GLU A 228 20.18 -0.98 -4.77
N GLU A 229 21.14 -1.17 -3.86
CA GLU A 229 21.02 -0.82 -2.43
C GLU A 229 20.88 0.69 -2.18
N GLN A 230 21.25 1.51 -3.16
CA GLN A 230 21.09 2.96 -3.10
C GLN A 230 19.74 3.45 -3.66
N LEU A 231 19.00 2.59 -4.37
CA LEU A 231 17.78 2.95 -5.11
C LEU A 231 16.52 2.50 -4.38
N TYR A 232 15.67 3.44 -4.03
CA TYR A 232 14.40 3.24 -3.31
C TYR A 232 13.24 3.64 -4.22
N ARG A 233 12.68 2.67 -4.98
CA ARG A 233 11.54 2.91 -5.89
C ARG A 233 10.25 2.81 -5.10
N ILE A 234 9.55 3.93 -4.93
CA ILE A 234 8.33 4.01 -4.12
C ILE A 234 7.11 3.46 -4.88
N ASP A 235 6.49 2.44 -4.30
CA ASP A 235 5.06 2.18 -4.44
C ASP A 235 4.41 2.42 -3.07
N HIS A 236 3.69 3.53 -2.92
CA HIS A 236 3.15 3.93 -1.61
C HIS A 236 2.12 2.95 -1.02
N TYR A 237 1.59 2.00 -1.81
CA TYR A 237 0.74 0.92 -1.28
C TYR A 237 1.52 -0.06 -0.42
N LEU A 238 2.81 -0.26 -0.68
CA LEU A 238 3.68 -1.07 0.18
C LEU A 238 3.91 -0.44 1.57
N GLY A 239 3.70 0.87 1.70
CA GLY A 239 3.70 1.57 2.99
C GLY A 239 2.38 1.53 3.77
N LYS A 240 1.30 0.94 3.19
CA LYS A 240 0.00 0.84 3.87
C LYS A 240 0.01 -0.23 4.95
N GLU A 241 -0.58 0.08 6.13
CA GLU A 241 -0.62 -0.81 7.30
C GLU A 241 -1.10 -2.21 6.95
N MET A 242 -2.26 -2.33 6.31
CA MET A 242 -2.84 -3.64 6.00
C MET A 242 -2.13 -4.38 4.88
N VAL A 243 -1.37 -3.69 4.02
CA VAL A 243 -0.53 -4.34 3.01
C VAL A 243 0.71 -4.97 3.67
N GLN A 244 1.33 -4.28 4.60
CA GLN A 244 2.43 -4.83 5.40
C GLN A 244 1.95 -5.97 6.32
N ASN A 245 0.74 -5.84 6.86
CA ASN A 245 0.13 -6.86 7.72
C ASN A 245 -0.11 -8.19 6.98
N LEU A 246 -0.16 -8.22 5.64
CA LEU A 246 -0.23 -9.46 4.87
C LEU A 246 0.88 -10.45 5.22
N MET A 247 2.09 -9.96 5.49
CA MET A 247 3.22 -10.79 5.93
C MET A 247 2.91 -11.47 7.27
N THR A 248 2.42 -10.69 8.24
CA THR A 248 2.09 -11.19 9.57
C THR A 248 0.90 -12.15 9.53
N ILE A 249 -0.17 -11.81 8.78
CA ILE A 249 -1.34 -12.66 8.63
C ILE A 249 -0.94 -14.03 8.06
N ARG A 250 -0.15 -14.04 7.00
CA ARG A 250 0.21 -15.26 6.29
C ARG A 250 1.22 -16.12 7.04
N PHE A 251 2.23 -15.53 7.62
CA PHE A 251 3.41 -16.24 8.12
C PHE A 251 3.53 -16.26 9.63
N GLY A 252 2.75 -15.43 10.33
CA GLY A 252 2.64 -15.39 11.78
C GLY A 252 1.49 -16.20 12.38
N ASN A 253 0.61 -16.77 11.52
CA ASN A 253 -0.59 -17.48 11.98
C ASN A 253 -0.69 -18.87 11.35
N GLN A 254 -0.65 -19.90 12.20
CA GLN A 254 -0.72 -21.30 11.74
C GLN A 254 -2.06 -21.66 11.10
N ILE A 255 -3.17 -21.02 11.48
CA ILE A 255 -4.50 -21.33 10.95
C ILE A 255 -4.65 -21.02 9.46
N PHE A 256 -3.89 -20.06 8.93
CA PHE A 256 -3.96 -19.68 7.53
C PHE A 256 -3.04 -20.52 6.62
N SER A 257 -1.92 -21.00 7.13
CA SER A 257 -0.92 -21.72 6.33
C SER A 257 -1.50 -22.91 5.54
N PRO A 258 -2.29 -23.83 6.13
CA PRO A 258 -2.84 -24.97 5.40
C PRO A 258 -3.94 -24.62 4.40
N THR A 259 -4.61 -23.46 4.57
CA THR A 259 -5.76 -23.06 3.75
C THR A 259 -5.40 -22.04 2.66
N TRP A 260 -4.15 -21.58 2.60
CA TRP A 260 -3.70 -20.53 1.68
C TRP A 260 -3.12 -21.12 0.39
N ASN A 261 -3.94 -21.87 -0.33
CA ASN A 261 -3.54 -22.56 -1.57
C ASN A 261 -4.76 -22.98 -2.40
N ARG A 262 -4.51 -23.50 -3.59
CA ARG A 262 -5.53 -23.93 -4.57
C ARG A 262 -6.51 -25.01 -4.08
N ALA A 263 -6.13 -25.78 -3.07
CA ALA A 263 -7.02 -26.82 -2.54
C ALA A 263 -8.19 -26.24 -1.71
N HIS A 264 -8.03 -25.00 -1.23
CA HIS A 264 -9.01 -24.33 -0.37
C HIS A 264 -9.54 -23.04 -0.96
N VAL A 265 -8.71 -22.28 -1.72
CA VAL A 265 -9.06 -20.97 -2.28
C VAL A 265 -9.68 -21.14 -3.67
N ALA A 266 -10.90 -20.66 -3.83
CA ALA A 266 -11.63 -20.68 -5.10
C ALA A 266 -11.21 -19.53 -6.02
N SER A 267 -10.97 -18.34 -5.46
CA SER A 267 -10.57 -17.14 -6.19
C SER A 267 -10.05 -16.06 -5.25
N VAL A 268 -9.25 -15.14 -5.79
CA VAL A 268 -8.77 -13.95 -5.10
C VAL A 268 -9.20 -12.71 -5.87
N LEU A 269 -9.86 -11.76 -5.20
CA LEU A 269 -10.25 -10.47 -5.79
C LEU A 269 -9.52 -9.34 -5.06
N ILE A 270 -8.75 -8.54 -5.79
CA ILE A 270 -8.08 -7.34 -5.30
C ILE A 270 -8.71 -6.14 -5.97
N THR A 271 -9.34 -5.28 -5.18
CA THR A 271 -10.14 -4.16 -5.67
C THR A 271 -9.55 -2.83 -5.24
N PHE A 272 -9.57 -1.86 -6.17
CA PHE A 272 -9.32 -0.45 -5.91
C PHE A 272 -10.43 0.39 -6.56
N LYS A 273 -11.10 1.22 -5.76
CA LYS A 273 -12.18 2.10 -6.24
C LYS A 273 -11.97 3.52 -5.76
N GLU A 274 -12.21 4.47 -6.65
CA GLU A 274 -12.31 5.89 -6.34
C GLU A 274 -13.70 6.42 -6.68
N PRO A 275 -14.37 7.16 -5.76
CA PRO A 275 -15.73 7.67 -5.99
C PRO A 275 -15.75 8.99 -6.78
N PHE A 276 -14.61 9.43 -7.29
CA PHE A 276 -14.44 10.65 -8.07
C PHE A 276 -13.81 10.35 -9.43
N GLY A 277 -14.06 11.25 -10.38
CA GLY A 277 -13.50 11.20 -11.73
C GLY A 277 -12.08 11.73 -11.82
N THR A 278 -11.73 12.36 -12.94
CA THR A 278 -10.39 12.95 -13.16
C THR A 278 -10.23 14.35 -12.56
N GLN A 279 -11.33 15.01 -12.23
CA GLN A 279 -11.37 16.33 -11.56
C GLN A 279 -10.47 17.37 -12.25
N GLY A 280 -10.60 17.52 -13.57
CA GLY A 280 -9.84 18.46 -14.38
C GLY A 280 -8.40 18.03 -14.68
N ARG A 281 -8.00 16.81 -14.32
CA ARG A 281 -6.70 16.22 -14.64
C ARG A 281 -6.80 15.13 -15.72
N GLY A 282 -7.87 15.15 -16.50
CA GLY A 282 -8.18 14.16 -17.52
C GLY A 282 -7.06 14.00 -18.55
N GLY A 283 -6.49 15.11 -19.04
CA GLY A 283 -5.39 15.06 -20.01
C GLY A 283 -4.15 14.35 -19.50
N TYR A 284 -3.75 14.60 -18.26
CA TYR A 284 -2.64 13.87 -17.65
C TYR A 284 -2.97 12.37 -17.47
N PHE A 285 -4.20 12.07 -17.06
CA PHE A 285 -4.64 10.70 -16.89
C PHE A 285 -4.74 9.95 -18.23
N ASP A 286 -5.08 10.64 -19.31
CA ASP A 286 -5.24 10.07 -20.66
C ASP A 286 -3.95 9.45 -21.19
N ASP A 287 -2.80 10.04 -20.85
CA ASP A 287 -1.48 9.54 -21.24
C ASP A 287 -1.13 8.19 -20.60
N PHE A 288 -1.74 7.85 -19.46
CA PHE A 288 -1.39 6.66 -18.68
C PHE A 288 -2.52 5.63 -18.62
N GLY A 289 -3.76 6.06 -18.38
CA GLY A 289 -4.92 5.20 -18.14
C GLY A 289 -4.83 4.45 -16.80
N ILE A 290 -5.96 3.83 -16.42
CA ILE A 290 -6.11 3.22 -15.09
C ILE A 290 -5.20 2.00 -14.86
N ILE A 291 -4.81 1.29 -15.93
CA ILE A 291 -3.92 0.12 -15.82
C ILE A 291 -2.54 0.55 -15.34
N ARG A 292 -1.94 1.57 -15.98
CA ARG A 292 -0.63 2.11 -15.58
C ARG A 292 -0.70 2.90 -14.27
N ASP A 293 -1.83 3.56 -13.99
CA ASP A 293 -1.96 4.38 -12.78
C ASP A 293 -2.06 3.53 -11.52
N VAL A 294 -2.76 2.37 -11.57
CA VAL A 294 -3.13 1.59 -10.39
C VAL A 294 -2.83 0.09 -10.51
N MET A 295 -3.15 -0.54 -11.64
CA MET A 295 -3.19 -2.01 -11.70
C MET A 295 -1.81 -2.64 -11.80
N GLN A 296 -0.96 -2.14 -12.70
CA GLN A 296 0.38 -2.64 -12.98
C GLN A 296 1.35 -2.45 -11.80
N ASN A 297 1.08 -1.49 -10.94
CA ASN A 297 1.87 -1.18 -9.74
C ASN A 297 1.16 -1.66 -8.47
N HIS A 298 0.32 -0.84 -7.88
CA HIS A 298 -0.27 -1.07 -6.56
C HIS A 298 -0.97 -2.42 -6.41
N LEU A 299 -1.85 -2.79 -7.36
CA LEU A 299 -2.59 -4.06 -7.24
C LEU A 299 -1.70 -5.27 -7.47
N LEU A 300 -0.74 -5.16 -8.41
CA LEU A 300 0.20 -6.26 -8.66
C LEU A 300 1.16 -6.46 -7.49
N GLN A 301 1.58 -5.39 -6.80
CA GLN A 301 2.37 -5.48 -5.58
C GLN A 301 1.60 -6.19 -4.46
N ILE A 302 0.32 -5.86 -4.25
CA ILE A 302 -0.53 -6.57 -3.29
C ILE A 302 -0.69 -8.04 -3.70
N LEU A 303 -0.95 -8.32 -4.99
CA LEU A 303 -1.04 -9.69 -5.50
C LEU A 303 0.23 -10.49 -5.18
N SER A 304 1.41 -9.91 -5.40
CA SER A 304 2.67 -10.61 -5.15
C SER A 304 2.83 -10.98 -3.67
N LEU A 305 2.45 -10.10 -2.74
CA LEU A 305 2.46 -10.38 -1.29
C LEU A 305 1.41 -11.44 -0.89
N VAL A 306 0.23 -11.42 -1.51
CA VAL A 306 -0.81 -12.44 -1.28
C VAL A 306 -0.37 -13.80 -1.79
N ALA A 307 0.35 -13.86 -2.91
CA ALA A 307 0.63 -15.11 -3.61
C ALA A 307 2.03 -15.71 -3.35
N MET A 308 2.99 -14.94 -2.84
CA MET A 308 4.37 -15.41 -2.66
C MET A 308 4.49 -16.60 -1.68
N GLU A 309 5.56 -17.36 -1.78
CA GLU A 309 5.93 -18.34 -0.78
C GLU A 309 6.48 -17.67 0.48
N LYS A 310 6.58 -18.44 1.58
CA LYS A 310 7.18 -17.93 2.82
C LYS A 310 8.66 -17.65 2.56
N PRO A 311 9.13 -16.41 2.76
CA PRO A 311 10.55 -16.08 2.61
C PRO A 311 11.39 -16.79 3.66
N ALA A 312 12.68 -16.99 3.38
CA ALA A 312 13.61 -17.64 4.29
C ALA A 312 13.79 -16.82 5.59
N THR A 313 13.86 -15.51 5.46
CA THR A 313 13.96 -14.55 6.58
C THR A 313 13.13 -13.31 6.31
N CYS A 314 13.09 -12.36 7.25
CA CYS A 314 12.53 -11.03 7.05
C CYS A 314 13.50 -10.07 6.32
N HIS A 315 14.63 -10.57 5.82
CA HIS A 315 15.54 -9.74 5.04
C HIS A 315 14.87 -9.24 3.75
N PRO A 316 15.08 -7.98 3.35
CA PRO A 316 14.45 -7.40 2.17
C PRO A 316 14.60 -8.24 0.89
N ASP A 317 15.78 -8.82 0.66
CA ASP A 317 16.04 -9.62 -0.54
C ASP A 317 15.27 -10.94 -0.56
N ASP A 318 15.13 -11.61 0.58
CA ASP A 318 14.36 -12.85 0.66
C ASP A 318 12.89 -12.60 0.31
N ILE A 319 12.32 -11.51 0.81
CA ILE A 319 10.93 -11.11 0.51
C ILE A 319 10.78 -10.76 -0.97
N ARG A 320 11.68 -9.91 -1.49
CA ARG A 320 11.63 -9.47 -2.90
C ARG A 320 11.88 -10.63 -3.87
N ASN A 321 12.73 -11.60 -3.50
CA ASN A 321 12.94 -12.82 -4.28
C ASN A 321 11.65 -13.64 -4.41
N GLU A 322 10.89 -13.81 -3.34
CA GLU A 322 9.62 -14.55 -3.39
C GLU A 322 8.56 -13.82 -4.22
N LYS A 323 8.50 -12.48 -4.15
CA LYS A 323 7.63 -11.66 -5.01
C LYS A 323 7.97 -11.87 -6.49
N VAL A 324 9.26 -11.82 -6.86
CA VAL A 324 9.72 -12.04 -8.24
C VAL A 324 9.35 -13.43 -8.75
N LYS A 325 9.46 -14.47 -7.94
CA LYS A 325 9.04 -15.83 -8.33
C LYS A 325 7.56 -15.89 -8.71
N VAL A 326 6.69 -15.21 -7.95
CA VAL A 326 5.26 -15.10 -8.31
C VAL A 326 5.09 -14.42 -9.65
N LEU A 327 5.70 -13.24 -9.83
CA LEU A 327 5.54 -12.46 -11.06
C LEU A 327 6.02 -13.23 -12.29
N LYS A 328 7.13 -13.97 -12.21
CA LYS A 328 7.62 -14.85 -13.27
C LYS A 328 6.65 -15.98 -13.63
N SER A 329 5.83 -16.41 -12.66
CA SER A 329 4.83 -17.47 -12.87
C SER A 329 3.52 -16.96 -13.49
N ILE A 330 3.36 -15.64 -13.68
CA ILE A 330 2.19 -15.04 -14.32
C ILE A 330 2.44 -14.88 -15.81
N LYS A 331 1.49 -15.35 -16.64
CA LYS A 331 1.52 -15.13 -18.09
C LYS A 331 1.21 -13.69 -18.45
N GLU A 332 1.66 -13.28 -19.63
CA GLU A 332 1.29 -12.01 -20.24
C GLU A 332 -0.22 -11.93 -20.43
N LEU A 333 -0.77 -10.75 -20.19
CA LEU A 333 -2.20 -10.48 -20.35
C LEU A 333 -2.55 -10.19 -21.81
N SER A 334 -3.70 -10.72 -22.22
CA SER A 334 -4.36 -10.44 -23.50
C SER A 334 -5.65 -9.65 -23.32
N ILE A 335 -6.26 -9.21 -24.41
CA ILE A 335 -7.55 -8.51 -24.37
C ILE A 335 -8.69 -9.40 -23.84
N ASP A 336 -8.59 -10.72 -24.03
CA ASP A 336 -9.58 -11.69 -23.56
C ASP A 336 -9.57 -11.84 -22.03
N ASP A 337 -8.48 -11.47 -21.38
CA ASP A 337 -8.33 -11.54 -19.92
C ASP A 337 -8.94 -10.33 -19.20
N VAL A 338 -9.38 -9.29 -19.94
CA VAL A 338 -9.74 -8.01 -19.33
C VAL A 338 -11.14 -7.53 -19.69
N VAL A 339 -11.67 -6.65 -18.84
CA VAL A 339 -12.84 -5.81 -19.14
C VAL A 339 -12.41 -4.36 -18.96
N LEU A 340 -12.56 -3.56 -20.02
CA LEU A 340 -12.21 -2.15 -20.04
C LEU A 340 -13.46 -1.28 -19.99
N GLY A 341 -13.47 -0.26 -19.13
CA GLY A 341 -14.60 0.65 -18.98
C GLY A 341 -14.20 2.12 -18.98
N GLN A 342 -15.16 2.98 -19.35
CA GLN A 342 -14.98 4.43 -19.29
C GLN A 342 -16.27 5.06 -18.74
N TYR A 343 -16.15 5.93 -17.71
CA TYR A 343 -17.33 6.52 -17.08
C TYR A 343 -17.98 7.57 -17.96
N VAL A 344 -19.30 7.60 -17.91
CA VAL A 344 -20.17 8.68 -18.41
C VAL A 344 -20.81 9.40 -17.22
N GLY A 345 -21.17 10.66 -17.40
CA GLY A 345 -21.83 11.43 -16.36
C GLY A 345 -23.14 10.79 -15.89
N ASN A 346 -23.49 11.04 -14.64
CA ASN A 346 -24.77 10.65 -14.07
C ASN A 346 -25.71 11.88 -14.08
N PRO A 347 -26.74 11.92 -14.93
CA PRO A 347 -27.67 13.06 -14.98
C PRO A 347 -28.37 13.35 -13.64
N ALA A 348 -28.52 12.31 -12.78
CA ALA A 348 -29.07 12.42 -11.45
C ALA A 348 -28.02 12.63 -10.35
N GLY A 349 -26.77 12.87 -10.73
CA GLY A 349 -25.68 13.07 -9.78
C GLY A 349 -25.84 14.32 -8.92
N PRO A 350 -25.41 14.29 -7.63
CA PRO A 350 -25.64 15.37 -6.69
C PRO A 350 -24.85 16.65 -6.99
N ASP A 351 -23.72 16.54 -7.66
CA ASP A 351 -22.81 17.65 -7.94
C ASP A 351 -22.42 17.71 -9.42
N GLU A 352 -21.73 18.77 -9.80
CA GLU A 352 -21.31 18.99 -11.19
C GLU A 352 -20.31 17.92 -11.66
N ASP A 353 -19.34 17.53 -10.82
CA ASP A 353 -18.34 16.51 -11.14
C ASP A 353 -18.99 15.17 -11.48
N SER A 354 -20.00 14.77 -10.70
CA SER A 354 -20.73 13.50 -10.93
C SER A 354 -21.62 13.49 -12.17
N ARG A 355 -22.02 14.68 -12.66
CA ARG A 355 -22.80 14.81 -13.91
C ARG A 355 -21.94 14.85 -15.15
N MET A 356 -20.62 15.04 -15.01
CA MET A 356 -19.66 15.05 -16.12
C MET A 356 -19.09 13.64 -16.37
N GLY A 357 -19.05 13.25 -17.64
CA GLY A 357 -18.35 12.04 -18.08
C GLY A 357 -16.86 12.31 -18.32
N TYR A 358 -16.10 11.25 -18.54
CA TYR A 358 -14.66 11.36 -18.80
C TYR A 358 -14.33 12.23 -20.01
N LEU A 359 -15.11 12.09 -21.09
CA LEU A 359 -14.91 12.84 -22.33
C LEU A 359 -15.43 14.29 -22.27
N ASP A 360 -16.12 14.66 -21.18
CA ASP A 360 -16.58 16.02 -20.94
C ASP A 360 -15.49 16.89 -20.29
N ASP A 361 -14.42 16.28 -19.75
CA ASP A 361 -13.25 17.02 -19.25
C ASP A 361 -12.52 17.68 -20.43
N PRO A 362 -12.41 19.02 -20.47
CA PRO A 362 -11.85 19.74 -21.62
C PRO A 362 -10.37 19.44 -21.88
N THR A 363 -9.68 18.84 -20.92
CA THR A 363 -8.27 18.45 -21.05
C THR A 363 -8.11 17.07 -21.70
N VAL A 364 -9.18 16.27 -21.81
CA VAL A 364 -9.17 14.95 -22.45
C VAL A 364 -9.27 15.10 -23.98
N PRO A 365 -8.42 14.42 -24.75
CA PRO A 365 -8.51 14.41 -26.21
C PRO A 365 -9.87 13.93 -26.72
N LYS A 366 -10.44 14.61 -27.72
CA LYS A 366 -11.71 14.20 -28.31
C LYS A 366 -11.60 12.76 -28.87
N GLY A 367 -12.57 11.92 -28.52
CA GLY A 367 -12.61 10.52 -28.97
C GLY A 367 -11.57 9.63 -28.28
N SER A 368 -11.10 10.02 -27.08
CA SER A 368 -10.26 9.16 -26.28
C SER A 368 -10.97 7.84 -25.90
N VAL A 369 -10.26 6.73 -26.07
CA VAL A 369 -10.66 5.41 -25.63
C VAL A 369 -9.91 4.94 -24.39
N THR A 370 -9.24 5.84 -23.70
CA THR A 370 -8.48 5.54 -22.49
C THR A 370 -9.42 5.00 -21.41
N PRO A 371 -9.14 3.78 -20.86
CA PRO A 371 -9.99 3.20 -19.86
C PRO A 371 -9.82 3.88 -18.50
N THR A 372 -10.95 4.22 -17.89
CA THR A 372 -11.03 4.72 -16.51
C THR A 372 -11.41 3.63 -15.51
N TYR A 373 -11.71 2.46 -16.01
CA TYR A 373 -11.97 1.21 -15.29
C TYR A 373 -11.29 0.06 -16.00
N ALA A 374 -10.71 -0.84 -15.24
CA ALA A 374 -10.21 -2.12 -15.74
C ALA A 374 -10.45 -3.24 -14.72
N LEU A 375 -10.83 -4.40 -15.23
CA LEU A 375 -10.76 -5.67 -14.52
C LEU A 375 -9.86 -6.59 -15.34
N ALA A 376 -8.91 -7.27 -14.69
CA ALA A 376 -8.03 -8.24 -15.31
C ALA A 376 -8.02 -9.53 -14.50
N VAL A 377 -8.03 -10.68 -15.19
CA VAL A 377 -7.92 -12.01 -14.58
C VAL A 377 -6.53 -12.56 -14.86
N LEU A 378 -5.75 -12.72 -13.80
CA LEU A 378 -4.39 -13.27 -13.86
C LEU A 378 -4.41 -14.71 -13.37
N LYS A 379 -3.55 -15.54 -13.96
CA LYS A 379 -3.33 -16.93 -13.54
C LYS A 379 -1.87 -17.11 -13.18
N ILE A 380 -1.61 -17.69 -12.01
CA ILE A 380 -0.29 -17.96 -11.48
C ILE A 380 0.02 -19.45 -11.68
N ASN A 381 0.92 -19.76 -12.60
CA ASN A 381 1.26 -21.12 -12.98
C ASN A 381 2.34 -21.69 -12.05
N ASN A 382 1.97 -21.98 -10.81
CA ASN A 382 2.81 -22.67 -9.84
C ASN A 382 1.99 -23.68 -9.01
N GLU A 383 2.66 -24.50 -8.23
CA GLU A 383 2.02 -25.58 -7.46
C GLU A 383 0.93 -25.05 -6.51
N ARG A 384 1.17 -23.90 -5.88
CA ARG A 384 0.25 -23.31 -4.90
C ARG A 384 -1.03 -22.78 -5.52
N TRP A 385 -0.97 -22.19 -6.71
CA TRP A 385 -2.03 -21.36 -7.27
C TRP A 385 -2.58 -21.83 -8.62
N ASP A 386 -2.03 -22.90 -9.19
CA ASP A 386 -2.53 -23.40 -10.48
C ASP A 386 -4.06 -23.64 -10.44
N GLY A 387 -4.76 -23.02 -11.39
CA GLY A 387 -6.23 -23.06 -11.48
C GLY A 387 -6.96 -22.00 -10.63
N VAL A 388 -6.32 -21.26 -9.75
CA VAL A 388 -6.94 -20.18 -8.96
C VAL A 388 -6.86 -18.86 -9.72
N PRO A 389 -8.01 -18.22 -10.07
CA PRO A 389 -7.99 -16.90 -10.69
C PRO A 389 -7.68 -15.81 -9.67
N PHE A 390 -6.77 -14.91 -10.04
CA PHE A 390 -6.48 -13.66 -9.35
C PHE A 390 -7.09 -12.52 -10.14
N ILE A 391 -8.14 -11.91 -9.60
CA ILE A 391 -8.92 -10.86 -10.26
C ILE A 391 -8.46 -9.51 -9.71
N LEU A 392 -7.87 -8.67 -10.56
CA LEU A 392 -7.54 -7.28 -10.24
C LEU A 392 -8.62 -6.37 -10.80
N ARG A 393 -9.19 -5.51 -9.97
CA ARG A 393 -10.23 -4.55 -10.38
C ARG A 393 -9.91 -3.15 -9.88
N CYS A 394 -9.88 -2.18 -10.78
CA CYS A 394 -9.69 -0.78 -10.42
C CYS A 394 -10.55 0.15 -11.28
N GLY A 395 -10.92 1.32 -10.73
CA GLY A 395 -11.68 2.31 -11.48
C GLY A 395 -11.92 3.61 -10.72
N LYS A 396 -12.19 4.65 -11.51
CA LYS A 396 -12.61 5.99 -11.07
C LYS A 396 -14.12 6.15 -11.22
N ALA A 397 -14.68 7.19 -10.59
CA ALA A 397 -16.11 7.50 -10.64
C ALA A 397 -17.00 6.30 -10.24
N LEU A 398 -16.57 5.51 -9.27
CA LEU A 398 -17.31 4.36 -8.76
C LEU A 398 -18.15 4.71 -7.52
N ASN A 399 -18.94 3.74 -7.05
CA ASN A 399 -19.92 3.94 -5.98
C ASN A 399 -19.35 4.17 -4.58
N GLU A 400 -18.06 3.92 -4.38
CA GLU A 400 -17.41 4.02 -3.06
C GLU A 400 -15.90 4.18 -3.20
N ARG A 401 -15.25 4.72 -2.15
CA ARG A 401 -13.80 4.62 -1.98
C ARG A 401 -13.48 3.29 -1.32
N LYS A 402 -12.64 2.47 -1.95
CA LYS A 402 -12.28 1.15 -1.41
C LYS A 402 -10.98 0.62 -1.98
N ALA A 403 -10.13 0.09 -1.11
CA ALA A 403 -9.07 -0.84 -1.50
C ALA A 403 -9.15 -2.04 -0.56
N GLU A 404 -9.35 -3.23 -1.12
CA GLU A 404 -9.47 -4.47 -0.33
C GLU A 404 -9.02 -5.70 -1.12
N VAL A 405 -8.57 -6.70 -0.37
CA VAL A 405 -8.28 -8.05 -0.86
C VAL A 405 -9.36 -8.97 -0.31
N ARG A 406 -9.99 -9.76 -1.18
CA ARG A 406 -10.92 -10.82 -0.82
C ARG A 406 -10.35 -12.16 -1.25
N ILE A 407 -10.18 -13.06 -0.31
CA ILE A 407 -9.79 -14.45 -0.55
C ILE A 407 -11.04 -15.28 -0.29
N GLN A 408 -11.62 -15.80 -1.37
CA GLN A 408 -12.84 -16.60 -1.29
C GLN A 408 -12.48 -18.08 -1.33
N TYR A 409 -12.99 -18.82 -0.35
CA TYR A 409 -12.78 -20.27 -0.23
C TYR A 409 -13.75 -21.04 -1.10
N HIS A 410 -13.48 -22.32 -1.36
CA HIS A 410 -14.39 -23.22 -2.07
C HIS A 410 -15.72 -23.41 -1.34
N ASP A 411 -16.73 -23.88 -2.05
CA ASP A 411 -17.98 -24.32 -1.44
C ASP A 411 -17.72 -25.47 -0.46
N VAL A 412 -18.55 -25.59 0.58
CA VAL A 412 -18.43 -26.65 1.56
C VAL A 412 -18.72 -28.00 0.88
N PRO A 413 -17.77 -28.96 0.89
CA PRO A 413 -18.00 -30.27 0.30
C PRO A 413 -18.99 -31.08 1.16
N GLY A 414 -19.87 -31.84 0.47
CA GLY A 414 -20.87 -32.67 1.15
C GLY A 414 -21.88 -31.86 1.95
N ASP A 415 -22.34 -30.74 1.40
CA ASP A 415 -23.29 -29.85 2.05
C ASP A 415 -24.56 -30.59 2.52
N ILE A 416 -24.87 -30.46 3.82
CA ILE A 416 -26.05 -31.05 4.47
C ILE A 416 -27.17 -29.99 4.72
N PHE A 417 -27.02 -28.76 4.19
CA PHE A 417 -27.90 -27.63 4.44
C PHE A 417 -28.62 -27.15 3.16
N ASP A 418 -28.75 -28.01 2.16
CA ASP A 418 -29.50 -27.76 0.93
C ASP A 418 -29.06 -26.52 0.13
N GLY A 419 -27.75 -26.29 0.00
CA GLY A 419 -27.19 -25.18 -0.77
C GLY A 419 -27.27 -23.81 -0.08
N LYS A 420 -27.63 -23.75 1.19
CA LYS A 420 -27.73 -22.50 1.96
C LYS A 420 -26.38 -21.89 2.35
N PRO A 421 -25.31 -22.66 2.61
CA PRO A 421 -24.03 -22.08 2.98
C PRO A 421 -23.46 -21.21 1.86
N LYS A 422 -23.05 -19.98 2.23
CA LYS A 422 -22.22 -19.13 1.39
C LYS A 422 -20.76 -19.50 1.58
N ARG A 423 -19.93 -19.24 0.57
CA ARG A 423 -18.49 -19.40 0.67
C ARG A 423 -17.92 -18.51 1.77
N ASN A 424 -17.00 -19.07 2.51
CA ASN A 424 -16.26 -18.25 3.46
C ASN A 424 -15.33 -17.29 2.70
N GLU A 425 -15.10 -16.11 3.27
CA GLU A 425 -14.16 -15.12 2.75
C GLU A 425 -13.26 -14.60 3.86
N LEU A 426 -11.96 -14.49 3.58
CA LEU A 426 -11.06 -13.64 4.35
C LEU A 426 -10.93 -12.31 3.61
N VAL A 427 -11.28 -11.23 4.28
CA VAL A 427 -11.24 -9.89 3.69
C VAL A 427 -10.25 -9.01 4.43
N ILE A 428 -9.34 -8.40 3.68
CA ILE A 428 -8.33 -7.48 4.17
C ILE A 428 -8.62 -6.12 3.53
N ARG A 429 -9.19 -5.21 4.34
CA ARG A 429 -9.51 -3.87 3.89
C ARG A 429 -8.32 -2.95 4.13
N VAL A 430 -7.76 -2.44 3.02
CA VAL A 430 -6.58 -1.56 3.04
C VAL A 430 -6.97 -0.11 3.31
N GLN A 431 -8.10 0.34 2.77
CA GLN A 431 -8.66 1.68 2.95
C GLN A 431 -10.11 1.78 2.43
N PRO A 432 -10.95 2.70 2.96
CA PRO A 432 -10.78 3.37 4.24
C PRO A 432 -11.14 2.44 5.40
N GLY A 433 -10.72 2.80 6.61
CA GLY A 433 -11.04 2.03 7.81
C GLY A 433 -10.43 0.63 7.76
N GLU A 434 -9.13 0.58 8.00
CA GLU A 434 -8.29 -0.61 7.98
C GLU A 434 -8.94 -1.73 8.82
N ALA A 435 -9.12 -2.91 8.22
CA ALA A 435 -9.79 -4.03 8.88
C ALA A 435 -9.37 -5.38 8.32
N LEU A 436 -9.42 -6.38 9.17
CA LEU A 436 -9.32 -7.80 8.83
C LEU A 436 -10.59 -8.48 9.33
N TYR A 437 -11.33 -9.17 8.48
CA TYR A 437 -12.50 -9.94 8.91
C TYR A 437 -12.68 -11.21 8.09
N VAL A 438 -13.27 -12.23 8.75
CA VAL A 438 -13.64 -13.49 8.14
C VAL A 438 -15.16 -13.55 8.06
N LYS A 439 -15.71 -13.75 6.87
CA LYS A 439 -17.12 -14.05 6.66
C LYS A 439 -17.34 -15.56 6.75
N MET A 440 -18.26 -15.96 7.59
CA MET A 440 -18.56 -17.36 7.86
C MET A 440 -20.04 -17.58 8.15
N MET A 441 -20.47 -18.83 8.09
CA MET A 441 -21.83 -19.21 8.44
C MET A 441 -21.93 -19.51 9.93
N THR A 442 -22.94 -18.97 10.57
CA THR A 442 -23.32 -19.28 11.95
C THR A 442 -24.78 -19.64 12.04
N LYS A 443 -25.17 -20.38 13.08
CA LYS A 443 -26.57 -20.60 13.39
C LYS A 443 -27.19 -19.30 13.91
N SER A 444 -28.31 -18.88 13.35
CA SER A 444 -29.08 -17.75 13.89
C SER A 444 -29.54 -18.05 15.32
N PRO A 445 -29.46 -17.08 16.25
CA PRO A 445 -29.99 -17.27 17.60
C PRO A 445 -31.48 -17.60 17.59
N GLY A 446 -31.89 -18.60 18.38
CA GLY A 446 -33.30 -18.99 18.52
C GLY A 446 -33.51 -20.51 18.48
N ILE A 447 -34.78 -20.90 18.33
CA ILE A 447 -35.23 -22.31 18.42
C ILE A 447 -35.00 -23.03 17.09
N THR A 448 -35.07 -22.32 15.98
CA THR A 448 -34.86 -22.89 14.61
C THR A 448 -33.38 -23.12 14.33
N PHE A 449 -33.09 -24.00 13.36
CA PHE A 449 -31.74 -24.31 12.91
C PHE A 449 -31.41 -23.51 11.62
N ASP A 450 -31.79 -22.24 11.62
CA ASP A 450 -31.50 -21.35 10.50
C ASP A 450 -30.06 -20.85 10.55
N MET A 451 -29.48 -20.62 9.35
CA MET A 451 -28.13 -20.12 9.21
C MET A 451 -28.12 -18.69 8.66
N GLU A 452 -27.17 -17.92 9.13
CA GLU A 452 -26.87 -16.58 8.62
C GLU A 452 -25.37 -16.39 8.39
N GLU A 453 -25.03 -15.49 7.46
CA GLU A 453 -23.66 -15.04 7.27
C GLU A 453 -23.30 -14.03 8.36
N THR A 454 -22.21 -14.28 9.06
CA THR A 454 -21.68 -13.39 10.08
C THR A 454 -20.20 -13.09 9.87
N GLU A 455 -19.66 -12.10 10.55
CA GLU A 455 -18.27 -11.71 10.47
C GLU A 455 -17.56 -11.81 11.81
N LEU A 456 -16.36 -12.42 11.79
CA LEU A 456 -15.36 -12.24 12.83
C LEU A 456 -14.48 -11.07 12.42
N ASP A 457 -14.60 -9.96 13.13
CA ASP A 457 -14.10 -8.66 12.72
C ASP A 457 -13.02 -8.12 13.66
N LEU A 458 -11.91 -7.70 13.06
CA LEU A 458 -10.86 -6.91 13.67
C LEU A 458 -10.72 -5.60 12.89
N THR A 459 -11.42 -4.56 13.35
CA THR A 459 -11.22 -3.21 12.82
C THR A 459 -10.17 -2.48 13.63
N TYR A 460 -9.13 -2.00 12.96
CA TYR A 460 -7.98 -1.33 13.59
C TYR A 460 -8.40 -0.08 14.36
N GLY A 461 -9.25 0.78 13.79
CA GLY A 461 -9.74 1.97 14.45
C GLY A 461 -10.56 1.71 15.74
N HIS A 462 -11.11 0.51 15.90
CA HIS A 462 -11.78 0.09 17.14
C HIS A 462 -10.84 -0.56 18.14
N ARG A 463 -9.94 -1.41 17.65
CA ARG A 463 -8.99 -2.15 18.48
C ARG A 463 -7.88 -1.24 19.02
N TYR A 464 -7.43 -0.31 18.18
CA TYR A 464 -6.28 0.57 18.44
C TYR A 464 -6.70 2.04 18.40
N LYS A 465 -7.71 2.42 19.20
CA LYS A 465 -8.33 3.76 19.20
C LYS A 465 -7.34 4.90 19.42
N ASP A 466 -6.33 4.65 20.23
CA ASP A 466 -5.37 5.66 20.67
C ASP A 466 -4.06 5.61 19.85
N VAL A 467 -3.97 4.72 18.84
CA VAL A 467 -2.80 4.60 17.96
C VAL A 467 -3.04 5.36 16.67
N ALA A 468 -2.30 6.44 16.47
CA ALA A 468 -2.26 7.12 15.18
C ALA A 468 -1.47 6.23 14.19
N LEU A 469 -2.16 5.65 13.21
CA LEU A 469 -1.48 4.92 12.14
C LEU A 469 -0.68 5.89 11.27
N PRO A 470 0.64 5.65 11.04
CA PRO A 470 1.43 6.50 10.18
C PRO A 470 0.95 6.46 8.73
N ASP A 471 1.08 7.58 8.02
CA ASP A 471 0.85 7.61 6.57
C ASP A 471 1.87 6.71 5.85
N ALA A 472 1.50 6.20 4.69
CA ALA A 472 2.38 5.33 3.90
C ALA A 472 3.73 5.98 3.57
N TYR A 473 3.74 7.28 3.32
CA TYR A 473 4.99 8.02 3.05
C TYR A 473 5.85 8.20 4.30
N GLU A 474 5.25 8.40 5.49
CA GLU A 474 6.00 8.44 6.75
C GLU A 474 6.78 7.15 6.94
N ARG A 475 6.13 6.02 6.74
CA ARG A 475 6.71 4.70 6.88
C ARG A 475 7.85 4.46 5.88
N LEU A 476 7.60 4.75 4.60
CA LEU A 476 8.59 4.53 3.55
C LEU A 476 9.80 5.47 3.66
N ILE A 477 9.61 6.74 3.98
CA ILE A 477 10.74 7.67 4.17
C ILE A 477 11.56 7.26 5.40
N LEU A 478 10.91 6.82 6.48
CA LEU A 478 11.59 6.27 7.65
C LEU A 478 12.42 5.02 7.29
N ASP A 479 11.85 4.08 6.51
CA ASP A 479 12.58 2.91 6.02
C ASP A 479 13.85 3.31 5.25
N VAL A 480 13.78 4.39 4.45
CA VAL A 480 14.98 4.89 3.75
C VAL A 480 16.02 5.44 4.73
N PHE A 481 15.63 6.14 5.79
CA PHE A 481 16.58 6.56 6.83
C PHE A 481 17.22 5.37 7.54
N CYS A 482 16.48 4.29 7.78
CA CYS A 482 16.96 3.06 8.39
C CYS A 482 17.73 2.14 7.42
N GLY A 483 17.67 2.38 6.10
CA GLY A 483 18.32 1.55 5.08
C GLY A 483 17.51 0.31 4.70
N SER A 484 16.29 0.16 5.17
CA SER A 484 15.42 -0.96 4.83
C SER A 484 14.85 -0.81 3.42
N GLN A 485 14.98 -1.85 2.59
CA GLN A 485 14.38 -1.91 1.26
C GLN A 485 13.19 -2.88 1.17
N MET A 486 12.70 -3.37 2.30
CA MET A 486 11.62 -4.37 2.38
C MET A 486 10.35 -3.94 1.61
N HIS A 487 10.02 -2.65 1.68
CA HIS A 487 8.79 -2.07 1.13
C HIS A 487 9.03 -1.28 -0.17
N PHE A 488 10.14 -1.55 -0.86
CA PHE A 488 10.49 -0.88 -2.12
C PHE A 488 10.56 -1.86 -3.28
N VAL A 489 10.27 -1.35 -4.47
CA VAL A 489 10.23 -2.15 -5.70
C VAL A 489 11.65 -2.34 -6.24
N ARG A 490 12.06 -3.60 -6.42
CA ARG A 490 13.34 -3.95 -7.04
C ARG A 490 13.25 -3.94 -8.56
N SER A 491 14.37 -3.75 -9.23
CA SER A 491 14.43 -3.63 -10.70
C SER A 491 13.90 -4.85 -11.45
N ASP A 492 14.12 -6.06 -10.94
CA ASP A 492 13.61 -7.30 -11.54
C ASP A 492 12.10 -7.50 -11.30
N GLU A 493 11.56 -7.09 -10.14
CA GLU A 493 10.10 -7.03 -9.93
C GLU A 493 9.45 -6.11 -10.96
N LEU A 494 10.04 -4.93 -11.18
CA LEU A 494 9.55 -3.93 -12.12
C LEU A 494 9.56 -4.47 -13.55
N SER A 495 10.64 -5.16 -13.95
CA SER A 495 10.76 -5.80 -15.26
C SER A 495 9.65 -6.83 -15.49
N GLU A 496 9.41 -7.72 -14.51
CA GLU A 496 8.36 -8.72 -14.61
C GLU A 496 6.95 -8.10 -14.61
N ALA A 497 6.72 -7.05 -13.81
CA ALA A 497 5.47 -6.34 -13.80
C ALA A 497 5.13 -5.75 -15.18
N TRP A 498 6.10 -5.14 -15.86
CA TRP A 498 5.91 -4.64 -17.22
C TRP A 498 5.78 -5.75 -18.26
N ARG A 499 6.51 -6.88 -18.12
CA ARG A 499 6.34 -8.04 -19.00
C ARG A 499 4.88 -8.51 -19.04
N ILE A 500 4.23 -8.58 -17.88
CA ILE A 500 2.84 -9.04 -17.77
C ILE A 500 1.88 -8.11 -18.51
N PHE A 501 2.02 -6.80 -18.40
CA PHE A 501 1.03 -5.83 -18.88
C PHE A 501 1.36 -5.21 -20.24
N THR A 502 2.59 -5.17 -20.67
CA THR A 502 3.01 -4.47 -21.91
C THR A 502 2.29 -4.97 -23.17
N PRO A 503 2.13 -6.29 -23.41
CA PRO A 503 1.41 -6.76 -24.60
C PRO A 503 -0.03 -6.26 -24.69
N LEU A 504 -0.75 -6.27 -23.55
CA LEU A 504 -2.11 -5.75 -23.46
C LEU A 504 -2.15 -4.23 -23.71
N LEU A 505 -1.24 -3.48 -23.11
CA LEU A 505 -1.17 -2.02 -23.26
C LEU A 505 -0.90 -1.62 -24.72
N HIS A 506 0.04 -2.28 -25.39
CA HIS A 506 0.32 -2.06 -26.81
C HIS A 506 -0.85 -2.47 -27.70
N TYR A 507 -1.57 -3.54 -27.36
CA TYR A 507 -2.81 -3.89 -28.06
C TYR A 507 -3.87 -2.78 -27.94
N ILE A 508 -4.12 -2.27 -26.72
CA ILE A 508 -5.08 -1.20 -26.48
C ILE A 508 -4.71 0.07 -27.26
N GLU A 509 -3.44 0.44 -27.28
CA GLU A 509 -2.95 1.62 -28.00
C GLU A 509 -3.09 1.50 -29.52
N ARG A 510 -2.82 0.31 -30.06
CA ARG A 510 -2.86 0.04 -31.50
C ARG A 510 -4.29 -0.16 -32.01
N GLU A 511 -5.06 -1.04 -31.39
CA GLU A 511 -6.41 -1.41 -31.84
C GLU A 511 -7.48 -0.47 -31.33
N ARG A 512 -7.21 0.32 -30.27
CA ARG A 512 -8.12 1.28 -29.68
C ARG A 512 -9.52 0.73 -29.40
N PRO A 513 -9.67 -0.43 -28.70
CA PRO A 513 -10.97 -1.01 -28.43
C PRO A 513 -11.84 -0.02 -27.65
N GLU A 514 -13.12 0.10 -28.06
CA GLU A 514 -14.03 1.01 -27.37
C GLU A 514 -14.35 0.49 -25.96
N PRO A 515 -14.09 1.27 -24.89
CA PRO A 515 -14.38 0.85 -23.53
C PRO A 515 -15.87 0.87 -23.24
N ILE A 516 -16.34 -0.12 -22.47
CA ILE A 516 -17.74 -0.22 -22.05
C ILE A 516 -18.12 0.98 -21.19
N LYS A 517 -19.22 1.66 -21.53
CA LYS A 517 -19.66 2.82 -20.76
C LYS A 517 -20.33 2.40 -19.46
N TYR A 518 -19.94 3.07 -18.35
CA TYR A 518 -20.59 2.92 -17.04
C TYR A 518 -20.93 4.26 -16.43
N ILE A 519 -22.03 4.31 -15.69
CA ILE A 519 -22.53 5.57 -15.08
C ILE A 519 -21.68 5.93 -13.87
N TYR A 520 -21.33 7.22 -13.73
CA TYR A 520 -20.67 7.76 -12.56
C TYR A 520 -21.44 7.39 -11.27
N GLY A 521 -20.74 6.90 -10.26
CA GLY A 521 -21.32 6.43 -9.01
C GLY A 521 -21.86 4.98 -9.06
N SER A 522 -21.71 4.27 -10.19
CA SER A 522 -22.07 2.85 -10.29
C SER A 522 -20.96 1.93 -9.78
N ARG A 523 -21.21 0.61 -9.82
CA ARG A 523 -20.20 -0.41 -9.48
C ARG A 523 -19.16 -0.66 -10.60
N GLY A 524 -19.33 -0.01 -11.76
CA GLY A 524 -18.60 -0.26 -12.99
C GLY A 524 -19.42 -1.05 -14.01
N PRO A 525 -18.80 -1.52 -15.10
CA PRO A 525 -19.49 -2.31 -16.14
C PRO A 525 -20.07 -3.62 -15.59
N LYS A 526 -21.27 -4.00 -16.04
CA LYS A 526 -21.91 -5.29 -15.68
C LYS A 526 -21.12 -6.50 -16.20
N GLU A 527 -20.41 -6.33 -17.30
CA GLU A 527 -19.52 -7.33 -17.90
C GLU A 527 -18.39 -7.70 -16.94
N ALA A 528 -17.96 -6.77 -16.09
CA ALA A 528 -16.97 -7.05 -15.07
C ALA A 528 -17.50 -7.99 -13.97
N ASP A 529 -18.76 -7.82 -13.53
CA ASP A 529 -19.38 -8.74 -12.57
C ASP A 529 -19.52 -10.14 -13.20
N ARG A 530 -19.99 -10.24 -14.46
CA ARG A 530 -20.06 -11.51 -15.20
C ARG A 530 -18.68 -12.17 -15.33
N LYS A 531 -17.62 -11.40 -15.66
CA LYS A 531 -16.24 -11.92 -15.74
C LYS A 531 -15.76 -12.47 -14.38
N CYS A 532 -16.18 -11.86 -13.27
CA CYS A 532 -15.90 -12.40 -11.93
C CYS A 532 -16.60 -13.76 -11.72
N ASP A 533 -17.89 -13.86 -12.06
CA ASP A 533 -18.67 -15.11 -11.92
C ASP A 533 -18.06 -16.24 -12.76
N GLU A 534 -17.73 -15.98 -14.04
CA GLU A 534 -17.05 -16.90 -14.95
C GLU A 534 -15.69 -17.38 -14.40
N ASN A 535 -15.04 -16.57 -13.57
CA ASN A 535 -13.79 -16.87 -12.90
C ASN A 535 -13.97 -17.24 -11.43
N ASN A 536 -15.06 -17.92 -11.13
CA ASN A 536 -15.32 -18.61 -9.87
C ASN A 536 -15.38 -17.69 -8.63
N PHE A 537 -15.59 -16.37 -8.80
CA PHE A 537 -15.83 -15.44 -7.70
C PHE A 537 -17.32 -15.17 -7.55
N LYS A 538 -17.93 -15.57 -6.43
CA LYS A 538 -19.34 -15.35 -6.10
C LYS A 538 -19.50 -14.09 -5.25
N TYR A 539 -20.26 -13.09 -5.74
CA TYR A 539 -20.47 -11.86 -4.99
C TYR A 539 -21.70 -11.96 -4.06
N TYR A 540 -21.47 -11.92 -2.75
CA TYR A 540 -22.51 -11.96 -1.71
C TYR A 540 -22.78 -10.60 -1.04
N GLY A 541 -22.37 -9.49 -1.66
CA GLY A 541 -22.50 -8.16 -1.09
C GLY A 541 -21.27 -7.69 -0.32
N SER A 542 -21.27 -6.42 0.06
CA SER A 542 -20.25 -5.84 0.92
C SER A 542 -20.76 -5.83 2.36
N TYR A 543 -19.88 -6.14 3.29
CA TYR A 543 -20.14 -5.96 4.71
C TYR A 543 -20.48 -4.50 5.00
N LYS A 544 -21.62 -4.27 5.65
CA LYS A 544 -21.98 -2.97 6.20
C LYS A 544 -21.64 -3.00 7.68
N TRP A 545 -20.66 -2.19 8.05
CA TRP A 545 -20.31 -1.98 9.44
C TRP A 545 -21.54 -1.49 10.22
N HIS A 546 -21.99 -2.27 11.18
CA HIS A 546 -22.96 -1.81 12.16
C HIS A 546 -22.18 -1.10 13.26
N GLN A 547 -22.21 0.24 13.29
CA GLN A 547 -21.82 0.97 14.48
C GLN A 547 -22.72 0.48 15.61
N LYS A 548 -22.17 -0.28 16.54
CA LYS A 548 -22.83 -0.47 17.84
C LYS A 548 -22.79 0.90 18.53
N HIS A 549 -23.95 1.51 18.69
CA HIS A 549 -24.15 2.74 19.45
C HIS A 549 -23.68 2.58 20.89
#